data_571f57f6fefb3c35be586d7a0cb89405
#
_entry.id   571f57f6fefb3c35be586d7a0cb89405
#
_cell.length_a   1.000
_cell.length_b   1.000
_cell.length_c   1.000
_cell.angle_alpha   90.00
_cell.angle_beta   90.00
_cell.angle_gamma   90.00
#
_symmetry.space_group_name_H-M   'P 1'
#
loop_
_entity.id
_entity.type
_entity.pdbx_description
1 polymer ?
#
loop_
_entity_poly.entity_id
_entity_poly.type
_entity_poly.pdbx_seq_one_letter_code
_entity_poly.pdbx_strand_id
1 'polypeptide(L)'
;MPPERDLTPSTASLTRRSLLTGAAWAAGAVTLGRGSFVVPPAWGQSNPIKVGIATDLTGPIGFAGKANANVATMVANDINAKGGVLGRSLQLFIEDTASNESVAVNNVRKLIQRDRVDVVFGGITSSMRNAIKDVIVTRGKTLYIYPQLYEGQECTPYIFCTGPTPAQQCDEFIPWLIKNGGKRFALPSANYVWPKLLNQYARKVIQANGGEVVFEEYYPLDQVEYSATVNKIMTNNVNVVFNTVIPPGVGPFIKQLYEAGFTKRGGRLSCVYYDENTLNINAAHEFEGLASCLDYFRAIKDPFSAKLQADYDKLYPGTVLFTAGSAATGMYRGLKLWETAVNKAKKVDRDTVAAAFDRARIEEGPGGAAEMVPGKRHCKMNMYIAVAKNGNYEVVSQSKGLVDPKEC
;
A
#
# COMPACT_ATOMS: atom_id res chain seq x y z
N MET A 1 42.62 -40.40 -22.61
CA MET A 1 43.35 -39.38 -23.39
C MET A 1 42.95 -39.52 -24.83
N PRO A 2 42.28 -38.55 -25.37
CA PRO A 2 42.51 -38.03 -26.71
C PRO A 2 42.61 -36.50 -26.67
N PRO A 3 43.07 -35.84 -27.74
CA PRO A 3 43.90 -34.64 -27.62
C PRO A 3 43.11 -33.32 -27.68
N GLU A 4 43.73 -32.31 -27.09
CA GLU A 4 43.40 -30.88 -27.16
C GLU A 4 43.32 -30.39 -28.62
N ARG A 5 42.34 -29.51 -28.90
CA ARG A 5 42.36 -28.61 -30.06
C ARG A 5 42.39 -27.18 -29.56
N ASP A 6 43.49 -26.58 -29.85
CA ASP A 6 43.83 -25.18 -29.77
C ASP A 6 42.95 -24.37 -30.75
N LEU A 7 42.27 -23.31 -30.29
CA LEU A 7 41.66 -22.31 -31.12
C LEU A 7 41.94 -20.91 -30.53
N THR A 8 42.95 -20.28 -31.05
CA THR A 8 43.28 -18.88 -30.87
C THR A 8 42.26 -17.97 -31.57
N PRO A 9 41.85 -16.84 -30.99
CA PRO A 9 41.00 -15.88 -31.67
C PRO A 9 41.78 -14.87 -32.48
N SER A 10 41.38 -14.73 -33.76
CA SER A 10 41.83 -13.72 -34.70
C SER A 10 41.26 -12.34 -34.36
N THR A 11 42.17 -11.41 -34.09
CA THR A 11 41.89 -9.97 -34.00
C THR A 11 41.75 -9.35 -35.36
N ALA A 12 40.56 -8.83 -35.71
CA ALA A 12 40.39 -7.94 -36.85
C ALA A 12 40.07 -6.52 -36.34
N SER A 13 41.04 -5.64 -36.49
CA SER A 13 40.92 -4.18 -36.27
C SER A 13 40.13 -3.53 -37.41
N LEU A 14 39.04 -2.84 -37.12
CA LEU A 14 38.38 -1.95 -38.07
C LEU A 14 38.66 -0.49 -37.72
N THR A 15 39.45 0.13 -38.58
CA THR A 15 39.83 1.52 -38.58
C THR A 15 38.66 2.45 -38.92
N ARG A 16 38.59 3.58 -38.18
CA ARG A 16 37.77 4.76 -38.49
C ARG A 16 38.23 5.35 -39.81
N ARG A 17 37.38 5.36 -40.84
CA ARG A 17 37.29 6.36 -41.91
C ARG A 17 36.37 5.82 -43.03
N SER A 18 35.15 6.37 -43.07
CA SER A 18 34.43 6.71 -44.33
C SER A 18 32.97 7.04 -44.01
N LEU A 19 32.77 8.28 -43.73
CA LEU A 19 31.51 8.98 -43.78
C LEU A 19 31.73 10.21 -44.65
N LEU A 20 30.97 10.29 -45.68
CA LEU A 20 30.61 11.47 -46.47
C LEU A 20 30.56 11.10 -47.93
N THR A 21 29.33 10.92 -48.41
CA THR A 21 28.87 11.50 -49.71
C THR A 21 27.59 10.81 -50.15
N GLY A 22 26.57 11.58 -50.48
CA GLY A 22 25.41 11.07 -51.21
C GLY A 22 24.09 11.78 -50.91
N ALA A 23 24.05 13.11 -51.10
CA ALA A 23 22.76 13.81 -51.30
C ALA A 23 22.40 13.79 -52.77
N ALA A 24 21.31 13.21 -53.13
CA ALA A 24 20.74 13.35 -54.49
C ALA A 24 19.21 13.61 -54.38
N TRP A 25 18.82 14.67 -55.00
CA TRP A 25 17.49 15.26 -55.15
C TRP A 25 16.53 14.33 -55.89
N ALA A 26 15.29 14.26 -55.42
CA ALA A 26 14.14 13.93 -56.28
C ALA A 26 12.99 14.87 -55.92
N ALA A 27 12.83 15.88 -56.75
CA ALA A 27 11.66 16.75 -56.75
C ALA A 27 10.51 16.02 -57.45
N GLY A 28 9.47 15.66 -56.69
CA GLY A 28 8.20 15.18 -57.22
C GLY A 28 7.09 16.13 -56.78
N ALA A 29 6.56 16.89 -57.73
CA ALA A 29 5.42 17.77 -57.54
C ALA A 29 4.16 16.91 -57.27
N VAL A 30 3.49 17.11 -56.12
CA VAL A 30 2.14 16.61 -55.87
C VAL A 30 1.24 17.77 -55.49
N THR A 31 0.18 17.86 -56.22
CA THR A 31 -0.89 18.83 -56.26
C THR A 31 -1.60 19.02 -54.91
N LEU A 32 -1.90 20.28 -54.64
CA LEU A 32 -2.65 20.81 -53.51
C LEU A 32 -4.01 20.16 -53.33
N GLY A 33 -4.13 19.30 -52.33
CA GLY A 33 -5.39 19.00 -51.67
C GLY A 33 -5.39 19.72 -50.30
N ARG A 34 -6.34 20.63 -50.08
CA ARG A 34 -6.55 21.31 -48.78
C ARG A 34 -7.06 20.31 -47.77
N GLY A 35 -6.15 19.55 -47.17
CA GLY A 35 -6.40 18.80 -45.95
C GLY A 35 -5.64 19.51 -44.82
N SER A 36 -6.33 20.10 -43.88
CA SER A 36 -5.72 20.64 -42.66
C SER A 36 -5.10 19.45 -41.89
N PHE A 37 -3.80 19.23 -42.07
CA PHE A 37 -3.04 18.40 -41.12
C PHE A 37 -3.05 19.12 -39.78
N VAL A 38 -3.87 18.67 -38.88
CA VAL A 38 -3.71 18.98 -37.45
C VAL A 38 -2.42 18.28 -37.05
N VAL A 39 -1.31 19.03 -37.06
CA VAL A 39 -0.07 18.61 -36.41
C VAL A 39 -0.43 18.50 -34.93
N PRO A 40 -0.35 17.31 -34.29
CA PRO A 40 -0.55 17.27 -32.83
C PRO A 40 0.48 18.24 -32.22
N PRO A 41 0.10 19.02 -31.20
CA PRO A 41 1.03 19.94 -30.57
C PRO A 41 2.25 19.14 -30.15
N ALA A 42 3.43 19.56 -30.61
CA ALA A 42 4.68 19.05 -30.10
C ALA A 42 4.63 19.25 -28.58
N TRP A 43 4.53 18.16 -27.83
CA TRP A 43 4.61 18.17 -26.37
C TRP A 43 5.98 18.72 -26.05
N GLY A 44 6.05 19.99 -25.72
CA GLY A 44 7.27 20.59 -25.21
C GLY A 44 7.73 19.70 -24.07
N GLN A 45 9.00 19.31 -24.04
CA GLN A 45 9.62 18.56 -22.96
C GLN A 45 9.55 19.41 -21.69
N SER A 46 8.35 19.49 -21.08
CA SER A 46 8.19 20.07 -19.77
C SER A 46 8.90 19.13 -18.80
N ASN A 47 9.79 19.69 -17.99
CA ASN A 47 10.53 18.96 -16.97
C ASN A 47 9.54 18.06 -16.16
N PRO A 48 9.71 16.73 -16.12
CA PRO A 48 8.74 15.84 -15.49
C PRO A 48 8.61 16.16 -14.01
N ILE A 49 7.44 15.86 -13.42
CA ILE A 49 7.26 15.86 -11.96
C ILE A 49 7.81 14.55 -11.45
N LYS A 50 8.75 14.63 -10.52
CA LYS A 50 9.48 13.48 -10.00
C LYS A 50 8.84 12.98 -8.73
N VAL A 51 8.42 11.72 -8.73
CA VAL A 51 7.74 11.06 -7.60
C VAL A 51 8.63 9.95 -7.05
N GLY A 52 9.05 10.07 -5.81
CA GLY A 52 9.82 9.05 -5.11
C GLY A 52 8.90 8.03 -4.43
N ILE A 53 9.18 6.75 -4.61
CA ILE A 53 8.49 5.64 -3.96
C ILE A 53 9.50 4.84 -3.16
N ALA A 54 9.39 4.86 -1.82
CA ALA A 54 10.21 4.03 -0.94
C ALA A 54 9.36 2.88 -0.41
N THR A 55 9.59 1.64 -0.89
CA THR A 55 8.74 0.51 -0.55
C THR A 55 9.52 -0.81 -0.49
N ASP A 56 9.00 -1.81 0.20
CA ASP A 56 9.65 -3.10 0.42
C ASP A 56 9.46 -4.01 -0.80
N LEU A 57 10.35 -3.98 -1.78
CA LEU A 57 10.30 -4.89 -2.93
C LEU A 57 10.81 -6.28 -2.58
N THR A 58 11.70 -6.35 -1.59
CA THR A 58 12.27 -7.59 -1.04
C THR A 58 12.05 -7.62 0.48
N GLY A 59 12.40 -8.76 1.11
CA GLY A 59 12.20 -8.96 2.55
C GLY A 59 10.84 -9.55 2.91
N PRO A 60 10.56 -9.73 4.23
CA PRO A 60 9.38 -10.45 4.73
C PRO A 60 8.02 -9.89 4.28
N ILE A 61 7.94 -8.58 4.05
CA ILE A 61 6.71 -7.91 3.60
C ILE A 61 6.78 -7.43 2.14
N GLY A 62 7.70 -8.01 1.35
CA GLY A 62 7.92 -7.65 -0.04
C GLY A 62 6.69 -7.80 -0.95
N PHE A 63 5.72 -8.65 -0.59
CA PHE A 63 4.45 -8.75 -1.33
C PHE A 63 3.66 -7.42 -1.28
N ALA A 64 3.58 -6.78 -0.12
CA ALA A 64 2.89 -5.50 0.03
C ALA A 64 3.63 -4.37 -0.72
N GLY A 65 4.97 -4.37 -0.66
CA GLY A 65 5.78 -3.39 -1.38
C GLY A 65 5.72 -3.52 -2.90
N LYS A 66 5.65 -4.75 -3.40
CA LYS A 66 5.43 -5.00 -4.84
C LYS A 66 4.05 -4.47 -5.29
N ALA A 67 3.00 -4.71 -4.49
CA ALA A 67 1.68 -4.14 -4.79
C ALA A 67 1.71 -2.61 -4.80
N ASN A 68 2.38 -1.98 -3.83
CA ASN A 68 2.57 -0.52 -3.81
C ASN A 68 3.27 0.00 -5.08
N ALA A 69 4.36 -0.65 -5.50
CA ALA A 69 5.10 -0.26 -6.70
C ALA A 69 4.26 -0.44 -7.99
N ASN A 70 3.55 -1.55 -8.10
CA ASN A 70 2.64 -1.83 -9.22
C ASN A 70 1.54 -0.76 -9.32
N VAL A 71 0.89 -0.44 -8.19
CA VAL A 71 -0.17 0.57 -8.15
C VAL A 71 0.38 1.96 -8.45
N ALA A 72 1.53 2.34 -7.90
CA ALA A 72 2.15 3.61 -8.22
C ALA A 72 2.45 3.72 -9.72
N THR A 73 2.97 2.66 -10.34
CA THR A 73 3.25 2.60 -11.77
C THR A 73 1.97 2.68 -12.61
N MET A 74 0.95 1.92 -12.25
CA MET A 74 -0.35 1.92 -12.95
C MET A 74 -1.00 3.30 -12.92
N VAL A 75 -1.07 3.92 -11.74
CA VAL A 75 -1.68 5.24 -11.55
C VAL A 75 -0.89 6.33 -12.28
N ALA A 76 0.46 6.32 -12.19
CA ALA A 76 1.29 7.29 -12.90
C ALA A 76 1.15 7.17 -14.42
N ASN A 77 1.05 5.95 -14.95
CA ASN A 77 0.83 5.72 -16.39
C ASN A 77 -0.57 6.21 -16.84
N ASP A 78 -1.61 5.98 -16.02
CA ASP A 78 -2.96 6.49 -16.31
C ASP A 78 -2.98 8.03 -16.30
N ILE A 79 -2.36 8.67 -15.33
CA ILE A 79 -2.21 10.14 -15.27
C ILE A 79 -1.44 10.64 -16.50
N ASN A 80 -0.34 10.01 -16.85
CA ASN A 80 0.47 10.40 -18.02
C ASN A 80 -0.29 10.25 -19.32
N ALA A 81 -1.05 9.17 -19.50
CA ALA A 81 -1.88 8.96 -20.68
C ALA A 81 -2.99 10.02 -20.84
N LYS A 82 -3.41 10.65 -19.72
CA LYS A 82 -4.40 11.75 -19.69
C LYS A 82 -3.77 13.14 -19.80
N GLY A 83 -2.47 13.23 -20.10
CA GLY A 83 -1.76 14.50 -20.27
C GLY A 83 -0.94 14.95 -19.07
N GLY A 84 -0.77 14.10 -18.07
CA GLY A 84 0.02 14.38 -16.89
C GLY A 84 -0.65 15.33 -15.89
N VAL A 85 0.13 15.84 -14.96
CA VAL A 85 -0.29 16.84 -13.97
C VAL A 85 0.24 18.20 -14.38
N LEU A 86 -0.62 19.20 -14.51
CA LEU A 86 -0.27 20.54 -15.05
C LEU A 86 0.44 20.46 -16.43
N GLY A 87 0.07 19.48 -17.28
CA GLY A 87 0.72 19.26 -18.58
C GLY A 87 2.13 18.65 -18.52
N ARG A 88 2.56 18.18 -17.35
CA ARG A 88 3.85 17.53 -17.10
C ARG A 88 3.66 16.06 -16.78
N SER A 89 4.49 15.19 -17.37
CA SER A 89 4.47 13.77 -17.05
C SER A 89 4.99 13.50 -15.64
N LEU A 90 4.50 12.44 -15.01
CA LEU A 90 5.06 11.88 -13.78
C LEU A 90 6.21 10.95 -14.13
N GLN A 91 7.33 11.10 -13.45
CA GLN A 91 8.47 10.19 -13.49
C GLN A 91 8.65 9.56 -12.11
N LEU A 92 8.51 8.22 -12.03
CA LEU A 92 8.68 7.48 -10.78
C LEU A 92 10.15 7.11 -10.55
N PHE A 93 10.57 7.23 -9.29
CA PHE A 93 11.83 6.72 -8.75
C PHE A 93 11.49 5.76 -7.62
N ILE A 94 11.60 4.45 -7.89
CA ILE A 94 11.20 3.40 -6.95
C ILE A 94 12.46 2.82 -6.32
N GLU A 95 12.53 2.85 -4.99
CA GLU A 95 13.66 2.33 -4.21
C GLU A 95 13.19 1.22 -3.27
N ASP A 96 13.91 0.10 -3.28
CA ASP A 96 13.65 -1.04 -2.40
C ASP A 96 14.17 -0.74 -0.99
N THR A 97 13.30 -0.75 -0.01
CA THR A 97 13.65 -0.59 1.41
C THR A 97 14.08 -1.90 2.08
N ALA A 98 13.90 -3.03 1.40
CA ALA A 98 14.30 -4.37 1.81
C ALA A 98 13.84 -4.75 3.24
N SER A 99 12.71 -4.20 3.70
CA SER A 99 12.21 -4.32 5.08
C SER A 99 13.26 -3.97 6.15
N ASN A 100 14.12 -2.99 5.86
CA ASN A 100 15.23 -2.56 6.70
C ASN A 100 15.30 -1.02 6.79
N GLU A 101 15.21 -0.47 8.00
CA GLU A 101 15.16 0.97 8.24
C GLU A 101 16.42 1.70 7.79
N SER A 102 17.61 1.10 7.95
CA SER A 102 18.87 1.72 7.52
C SER A 102 18.99 1.81 6.00
N VAL A 103 18.54 0.78 5.29
CA VAL A 103 18.44 0.75 3.82
C VAL A 103 17.46 1.83 3.37
N ALA A 104 16.29 1.93 3.99
CA ALA A 104 15.27 2.92 3.69
C ALA A 104 15.78 4.35 3.86
N VAL A 105 16.47 4.65 4.96
CA VAL A 105 17.08 5.97 5.21
C VAL A 105 18.06 6.35 4.11
N ASN A 106 18.91 5.42 3.67
CA ASN A 106 19.88 5.66 2.60
C ASN A 106 19.18 5.87 1.24
N ASN A 107 18.18 5.06 0.94
CA ASN A 107 17.44 5.16 -0.32
C ASN A 107 16.57 6.43 -0.39
N VAL A 108 15.99 6.85 0.72
CA VAL A 108 15.26 8.13 0.78
C VAL A 108 16.21 9.32 0.61
N ARG A 109 17.43 9.27 1.19
CA ARG A 109 18.45 10.31 0.91
C ARG A 109 18.79 10.37 -0.58
N LYS A 110 18.92 9.23 -1.25
CA LYS A 110 19.15 9.13 -2.69
C LYS A 110 18.02 9.78 -3.49
N LEU A 111 16.75 9.45 -3.17
CA LEU A 111 15.58 10.09 -3.80
C LEU A 111 15.61 11.61 -3.68
N ILE A 112 15.97 12.14 -2.50
CA ILE A 112 15.94 13.58 -2.23
C ILE A 112 17.16 14.29 -2.82
N GLN A 113 18.38 13.80 -2.56
CA GLN A 113 19.62 14.53 -2.88
C GLN A 113 20.07 14.31 -4.32
N ARG A 114 19.99 13.07 -4.83
CA ARG A 114 20.40 12.72 -6.19
C ARG A 114 19.29 12.94 -7.20
N ASP A 115 18.12 12.35 -6.93
CA ASP A 115 17.02 12.33 -7.90
C ASP A 115 16.16 13.60 -7.81
N ARG A 116 16.19 14.29 -6.66
CA ARG A 116 15.47 15.54 -6.39
C ARG A 116 13.99 15.39 -6.66
N VAL A 117 13.36 14.40 -6.00
CA VAL A 117 11.94 14.15 -6.14
C VAL A 117 11.10 15.26 -5.52
N ASP A 118 9.96 15.57 -6.12
CA ASP A 118 9.04 16.63 -5.68
C ASP A 118 8.15 16.16 -4.50
N VAL A 119 7.95 14.86 -4.39
CA VAL A 119 7.14 14.20 -3.33
C VAL A 119 7.67 12.81 -3.08
N VAL A 120 7.54 12.32 -1.83
CA VAL A 120 7.87 10.93 -1.46
C VAL A 120 6.60 10.21 -0.96
N PHE A 121 6.39 9.01 -1.47
CA PHE A 121 5.39 8.05 -0.99
C PHE A 121 6.08 6.82 -0.41
N GLY A 122 5.47 6.19 0.59
CA GLY A 122 5.88 4.85 1.01
C GLY A 122 6.28 4.72 2.46
N GLY A 123 7.19 3.76 2.69
CA GLY A 123 7.40 3.16 3.99
C GLY A 123 6.22 2.27 4.37
N ILE A 124 6.42 0.95 4.60
CA ILE A 124 5.28 0.08 4.94
C ILE A 124 5.07 0.05 6.44
N THR A 125 6.06 -0.33 7.22
CA THR A 125 5.91 -0.37 8.68
C THR A 125 5.97 1.02 9.32
N SER A 126 5.34 1.15 10.49
CA SER A 126 5.42 2.37 11.30
C SER A 126 6.86 2.67 11.76
N SER A 127 7.67 1.63 12.00
CA SER A 127 9.10 1.79 12.29
C SER A 127 9.83 2.40 11.08
N MET A 128 9.53 1.93 9.88
CA MET A 128 10.08 2.48 8.63
C MET A 128 9.70 3.96 8.46
N ARG A 129 8.39 4.31 8.60
CA ARG A 129 7.94 5.71 8.57
C ARG A 129 8.74 6.57 9.55
N ASN A 130 8.87 6.12 10.79
CA ASN A 130 9.59 6.86 11.83
C ASN A 130 11.07 7.05 11.50
N ALA A 131 11.72 6.06 10.87
CA ALA A 131 13.11 6.16 10.46
C ALA A 131 13.34 7.16 9.33
N ILE A 132 12.43 7.24 8.34
CA ILE A 132 12.63 8.05 7.13
C ILE A 132 12.00 9.45 7.21
N LYS A 133 11.01 9.70 8.07
CA LYS A 133 10.24 10.95 8.08
C LYS A 133 11.09 12.20 8.27
N ASP A 134 12.08 12.19 9.18
CA ASP A 134 12.97 13.34 9.39
C ASP A 134 13.83 13.65 8.17
N VAL A 135 14.30 12.60 7.50
CA VAL A 135 15.09 12.74 6.26
C VAL A 135 14.27 13.39 5.15
N ILE A 136 12.99 13.03 5.03
CA ILE A 136 12.09 13.56 3.99
C ILE A 136 11.67 14.98 4.33
N VAL A 137 11.06 15.16 5.50
CA VAL A 137 10.31 16.38 5.82
C VAL A 137 11.21 17.48 6.36
N THR A 138 12.09 17.17 7.30
CA THR A 138 12.92 18.17 7.99
C THR A 138 14.15 18.53 7.17
N ARG A 139 14.93 17.51 6.79
CA ARG A 139 16.19 17.73 6.05
C ARG A 139 15.97 17.91 4.57
N GLY A 140 15.09 17.10 3.96
CA GLY A 140 14.78 17.12 2.54
C GLY A 140 13.80 18.22 2.13
N LYS A 141 13.06 18.80 3.09
CA LYS A 141 11.99 19.77 2.85
C LYS A 141 11.01 19.32 1.75
N THR A 142 10.72 18.01 1.72
CA THR A 142 9.89 17.34 0.72
C THR A 142 8.57 16.93 1.35
N LEU A 143 7.46 16.92 0.58
CA LEU A 143 6.18 16.41 1.01
C LEU A 143 6.24 14.90 1.15
N TYR A 144 5.68 14.37 2.24
CA TYR A 144 5.63 12.94 2.50
C TYR A 144 4.20 12.44 2.60
N ILE A 145 3.85 11.45 1.77
CA ILE A 145 2.56 10.78 1.82
C ILE A 145 2.79 9.35 2.29
N TYR A 146 2.22 9.02 3.45
CA TYR A 146 2.28 7.71 4.06
C TYR A 146 1.00 6.92 3.74
N PRO A 147 1.05 5.93 2.84
CA PRO A 147 -0.14 5.30 2.28
C PRO A 147 -0.63 4.07 3.03
N GLN A 148 -0.10 3.79 4.23
CA GLN A 148 -0.33 2.54 4.94
C GLN A 148 -1.39 2.65 6.02
N LEU A 149 -2.06 1.53 6.32
CA LEU A 149 -2.75 1.39 7.60
C LEU A 149 -1.71 1.44 8.73
N TYR A 150 -2.05 2.05 9.85
CA TYR A 150 -1.08 2.24 10.91
C TYR A 150 -1.76 2.57 12.26
N GLU A 151 -0.96 2.79 13.30
CA GLU A 151 -1.41 3.04 14.68
C GLU A 151 -2.03 4.41 14.93
N GLY A 152 -2.05 5.32 13.95
CA GLY A 152 -2.46 6.71 14.17
C GLY A 152 -1.35 7.59 14.75
N GLN A 153 -1.74 8.80 15.22
CA GLN A 153 -0.89 9.74 15.95
C GLN A 153 0.26 10.38 15.14
N GLU A 154 0.25 10.31 13.81
CA GLU A 154 1.24 11.00 12.99
C GLU A 154 0.76 12.42 12.66
N CYS A 155 1.17 13.37 13.48
CA CYS A 155 0.76 14.76 13.37
C CYS A 155 1.88 15.70 12.89
N THR A 156 2.99 15.14 12.40
CA THR A 156 4.11 15.93 11.87
C THR A 156 3.66 16.76 10.66
N PRO A 157 3.95 18.06 10.61
CA PRO A 157 3.69 18.87 9.43
C PRO A 157 4.30 18.25 8.15
N TYR A 158 3.58 18.39 7.02
CA TYR A 158 3.98 17.86 5.70
C TYR A 158 4.00 16.32 5.59
N ILE A 159 3.47 15.59 6.57
CA ILE A 159 3.15 14.17 6.45
C ILE A 159 1.64 14.02 6.32
N PHE A 160 1.19 13.35 5.27
CA PHE A 160 -0.21 13.05 5.03
C PHE A 160 -0.42 11.54 4.98
N CYS A 161 -1.39 11.06 5.78
CA CYS A 161 -1.69 9.63 5.92
C CYS A 161 -2.96 9.30 5.12
N THR A 162 -2.84 8.37 4.19
CA THR A 162 -3.95 7.96 3.29
C THR A 162 -4.40 6.53 3.49
N GLY A 163 -3.84 5.81 4.46
CA GLY A 163 -4.32 4.52 4.95
C GLY A 163 -5.22 4.65 6.17
N PRO A 164 -5.92 3.56 6.57
CA PRO A 164 -6.81 3.54 7.72
C PRO A 164 -6.10 3.71 9.07
N THR A 165 -6.80 4.31 10.03
CA THR A 165 -6.38 4.50 11.43
C THR A 165 -7.11 3.54 12.36
N PRO A 166 -6.68 3.38 13.63
CA PRO A 166 -7.35 2.51 14.60
C PRO A 166 -8.83 2.84 14.82
N ALA A 167 -9.20 4.13 14.81
CA ALA A 167 -10.61 4.52 14.96
C ALA A 167 -11.46 3.97 13.81
N GLN A 168 -10.99 4.12 12.58
CA GLN A 168 -11.67 3.60 11.39
C GLN A 168 -11.77 2.07 11.41
N GLN A 169 -10.75 1.38 11.92
CA GLN A 169 -10.68 -0.07 11.92
C GLN A 169 -11.35 -0.74 13.13
N CYS A 170 -11.44 -0.08 14.28
CA CYS A 170 -11.86 -0.72 15.53
C CYS A 170 -13.25 -0.32 15.99
N ASP A 171 -13.70 0.93 15.76
CA ASP A 171 -14.90 1.49 16.40
C ASP A 171 -16.19 0.75 16.03
N GLU A 172 -16.30 0.26 14.80
CA GLU A 172 -17.43 -0.56 14.35
C GLU A 172 -17.11 -2.05 14.40
N PHE A 173 -15.86 -2.43 14.15
CA PHE A 173 -15.46 -3.83 14.05
C PHE A 173 -15.47 -4.56 15.40
N ILE A 174 -14.95 -3.94 16.45
CA ILE A 174 -14.92 -4.58 17.77
C ILE A 174 -16.33 -4.83 18.31
N PRO A 175 -17.29 -3.88 18.28
CA PRO A 175 -18.69 -4.17 18.60
C PRO A 175 -19.30 -5.30 17.74
N TRP A 176 -18.96 -5.34 16.44
CA TRP A 176 -19.38 -6.43 15.56
C TRP A 176 -18.80 -7.77 16.00
N LEU A 177 -17.51 -7.82 16.37
CA LEU A 177 -16.83 -9.01 16.89
C LEU A 177 -17.48 -9.51 18.19
N ILE A 178 -17.80 -8.58 19.11
CA ILE A 178 -18.47 -8.92 20.38
C ILE A 178 -19.84 -9.56 20.11
N LYS A 179 -20.61 -8.99 19.19
CA LYS A 179 -21.93 -9.52 18.82
C LYS A 179 -21.87 -10.88 18.15
N ASN A 180 -20.86 -11.13 17.31
CA ASN A 180 -20.77 -12.31 16.44
C ASN A 180 -19.72 -13.34 16.87
N GLY A 181 -18.88 -13.03 17.84
CA GLY A 181 -17.79 -13.91 18.30
C GLY A 181 -17.75 -14.09 19.82
N GLY A 182 -18.12 -13.08 20.57
CA GLY A 182 -18.10 -13.10 22.04
C GLY A 182 -17.25 -12.02 22.66
N LYS A 183 -17.14 -12.04 23.98
CA LYS A 183 -16.60 -10.91 24.77
C LYS A 183 -15.17 -11.10 25.28
N ARG A 184 -14.62 -12.30 25.18
CA ARG A 184 -13.29 -12.65 25.74
C ARG A 184 -12.24 -12.65 24.65
N PHE A 185 -11.38 -11.61 24.66
CA PHE A 185 -10.38 -11.36 23.62
C PHE A 185 -8.99 -11.80 24.06
N ALA A 186 -8.21 -12.36 23.14
CA ALA A 186 -6.76 -12.42 23.22
C ALA A 186 -6.16 -11.58 22.08
N LEU A 187 -5.05 -10.90 22.40
CA LEU A 187 -4.35 -10.01 21.47
C LEU A 187 -2.90 -10.49 21.23
N PRO A 188 -2.70 -11.60 20.48
CA PRO A 188 -1.37 -12.01 20.05
C PRO A 188 -0.85 -11.05 18.98
N SER A 189 0.39 -10.58 19.11
CA SER A 189 0.86 -9.41 18.40
C SER A 189 2.35 -9.46 18.06
N ALA A 190 2.76 -8.90 16.95
CA ALA A 190 4.16 -8.66 16.64
C ALA A 190 4.74 -7.53 17.53
N ASN A 191 6.00 -7.67 17.92
CA ASN A 191 6.65 -6.77 18.88
C ASN A 191 7.26 -5.53 18.20
N TYR A 192 6.41 -4.59 17.73
CA TYR A 192 6.85 -3.28 17.26
C TYR A 192 5.79 -2.20 17.46
N VAL A 193 5.97 -0.99 16.93
CA VAL A 193 5.17 0.19 17.28
C VAL A 193 3.68 0.02 16.96
N TRP A 194 3.34 -0.41 15.72
CA TRP A 194 1.96 -0.50 15.25
C TRP A 194 1.08 -1.41 16.12
N PRO A 195 1.43 -2.70 16.39
CA PRO A 195 0.56 -3.56 17.19
C PRO A 195 0.36 -3.04 18.62
N LYS A 196 1.40 -2.47 19.21
CA LYS A 196 1.34 -1.96 20.59
C LYS A 196 0.33 -0.82 20.73
N LEU A 197 0.38 0.16 19.85
CA LEU A 197 -0.51 1.32 19.91
C LEU A 197 -1.92 0.97 19.40
N LEU A 198 -2.04 0.11 18.39
CA LEU A 198 -3.34 -0.42 17.96
C LEU A 198 -4.03 -1.18 19.09
N ASN A 199 -3.31 -2.05 19.82
CA ASN A 199 -3.88 -2.80 20.94
C ASN A 199 -4.32 -1.90 22.09
N GLN A 200 -3.59 -0.81 22.35
CA GLN A 200 -4.03 0.20 23.35
C GLN A 200 -5.39 0.80 22.96
N TYR A 201 -5.59 1.09 21.67
CA TYR A 201 -6.86 1.58 21.15
C TYR A 201 -7.94 0.49 21.21
N ALA A 202 -7.65 -0.69 20.69
CA ALA A 202 -8.58 -1.82 20.66
C ALA A 202 -9.06 -2.20 22.06
N ARG A 203 -8.17 -2.22 23.06
CA ARG A 203 -8.51 -2.48 24.48
C ARG A 203 -9.56 -1.51 24.99
N LYS A 204 -9.41 -0.20 24.72
CA LYS A 204 -10.40 0.81 25.12
C LYS A 204 -11.76 0.54 24.49
N VAL A 205 -11.79 0.21 23.19
CA VAL A 205 -13.05 -0.08 22.49
C VAL A 205 -13.66 -1.40 22.99
N ILE A 206 -12.87 -2.43 23.24
CA ILE A 206 -13.34 -3.71 23.82
C ILE A 206 -14.01 -3.46 25.16
N GLN A 207 -13.34 -2.76 26.08
CA GLN A 207 -13.87 -2.46 27.42
C GLN A 207 -15.14 -1.59 27.37
N ALA A 208 -15.13 -0.55 26.54
CA ALA A 208 -16.29 0.34 26.36
C ALA A 208 -17.55 -0.39 25.85
N ASN A 209 -17.37 -1.55 25.17
CA ASN A 209 -18.46 -2.38 24.65
C ASN A 209 -18.74 -3.63 25.48
N GLY A 210 -18.23 -3.70 26.73
CA GLY A 210 -18.48 -4.77 27.68
C GLY A 210 -17.75 -6.07 27.36
N GLY A 211 -16.67 -6.01 26.60
CA GLY A 211 -15.71 -7.10 26.41
C GLY A 211 -14.54 -6.99 27.38
N GLU A 212 -13.73 -8.03 27.45
CA GLU A 212 -12.50 -8.11 28.24
C GLU A 212 -11.31 -8.59 27.43
N VAL A 213 -10.13 -8.08 27.69
CA VAL A 213 -8.89 -8.63 27.18
C VAL A 213 -8.33 -9.59 28.21
N VAL A 214 -8.41 -10.90 27.90
CA VAL A 214 -7.96 -11.99 28.76
C VAL A 214 -6.44 -11.97 28.89
N PHE A 215 -5.74 -11.76 27.77
CA PHE A 215 -4.31 -11.54 27.75
C PHE A 215 -3.88 -10.86 26.44
N GLU A 216 -2.68 -10.29 26.48
CA GLU A 216 -1.99 -9.66 25.37
C GLU A 216 -0.53 -10.12 25.40
N GLU A 217 -0.01 -10.55 24.26
CA GLU A 217 1.36 -11.05 24.12
C GLU A 217 2.03 -10.49 22.88
N TYR A 218 3.35 -10.24 22.98
CA TYR A 218 4.16 -9.67 21.90
C TYR A 218 5.32 -10.58 21.56
N TYR A 219 5.47 -10.88 20.25
CA TYR A 219 6.44 -11.83 19.74
C TYR A 219 7.50 -11.17 18.89
N PRO A 220 8.75 -11.68 18.89
CA PRO A 220 9.76 -11.34 17.90
C PRO A 220 9.21 -11.50 16.47
N LEU A 221 9.70 -10.69 15.53
CA LEU A 221 9.18 -10.68 14.15
C LEU A 221 9.46 -11.98 13.37
N ASP A 222 10.42 -12.75 13.81
CA ASP A 222 10.84 -14.03 13.23
C ASP A 222 10.23 -15.26 13.93
N GLN A 223 9.36 -15.05 14.93
CA GLN A 223 8.73 -16.16 15.65
C GLN A 223 7.77 -16.94 14.75
N VAL A 224 7.84 -18.28 14.80
CA VAL A 224 6.98 -19.20 14.05
C VAL A 224 6.34 -20.29 14.93
N GLU A 225 6.70 -20.37 16.21
CA GLU A 225 6.19 -21.34 17.17
C GLU A 225 5.29 -20.64 18.20
N TYR A 226 4.03 -21.08 18.30
CA TYR A 226 2.99 -20.45 19.11
C TYR A 226 2.20 -21.42 20.00
N SER A 227 2.66 -22.66 20.21
CA SER A 227 1.95 -23.67 20.97
C SER A 227 1.56 -23.19 22.38
N ALA A 228 2.44 -22.46 23.05
CA ALA A 228 2.16 -21.92 24.39
C ALA A 228 1.00 -20.90 24.36
N THR A 229 0.99 -20.00 23.38
CA THR A 229 -0.08 -19.01 23.19
C THR A 229 -1.39 -19.69 22.80
N VAL A 230 -1.33 -20.65 21.87
CA VAL A 230 -2.50 -21.43 21.44
C VAL A 230 -3.12 -22.17 22.63
N ASN A 231 -2.31 -22.85 23.46
CA ASN A 231 -2.77 -23.49 24.69
C ASN A 231 -3.43 -22.47 25.63
N LYS A 232 -2.83 -21.29 25.80
CA LYS A 232 -3.40 -20.23 26.64
C LYS A 232 -4.73 -19.71 26.11
N ILE A 233 -4.89 -19.58 24.78
CA ILE A 233 -6.16 -19.24 24.13
C ILE A 233 -7.21 -20.32 24.43
N MET A 234 -6.83 -21.60 24.31
CA MET A 234 -7.76 -22.72 24.49
C MET A 234 -8.19 -22.89 25.95
N THR A 235 -7.28 -22.77 26.90
CA THR A 235 -7.54 -23.00 28.34
C THR A 235 -8.26 -21.83 29.03
N ASN A 236 -8.07 -20.60 28.54
CA ASN A 236 -8.70 -19.40 29.12
C ASN A 236 -10.06 -19.05 28.51
N ASN A 237 -10.68 -19.95 27.76
CA ASN A 237 -12.00 -19.74 27.12
C ASN A 237 -12.07 -18.43 26.31
N VAL A 238 -11.00 -18.13 25.54
CA VAL A 238 -10.99 -16.99 24.63
C VAL A 238 -12.03 -17.22 23.52
N ASN A 239 -12.84 -16.22 23.24
CA ASN A 239 -13.85 -16.27 22.18
C ASN A 239 -13.32 -15.66 20.89
N VAL A 240 -12.58 -14.55 21.00
CA VAL A 240 -12.07 -13.77 19.87
C VAL A 240 -10.56 -13.63 19.96
N VAL A 241 -9.87 -14.00 18.91
CA VAL A 241 -8.45 -13.70 18.74
C VAL A 241 -8.34 -12.50 17.81
N PHE A 242 -7.96 -11.34 18.36
CA PHE A 242 -7.65 -10.14 17.59
C PHE A 242 -6.15 -10.13 17.32
N ASN A 243 -5.77 -10.60 16.14
CA ASN A 243 -4.40 -10.96 15.80
C ASN A 243 -3.69 -9.84 15.03
N THR A 244 -2.49 -9.49 15.47
CA THR A 244 -1.58 -8.55 14.77
C THR A 244 -0.17 -9.12 14.59
N VAL A 245 -0.03 -10.45 14.61
CA VAL A 245 1.18 -11.15 14.16
C VAL A 245 1.30 -10.99 12.64
N ILE A 246 2.47 -10.57 12.15
CA ILE A 246 2.73 -10.32 10.73
C ILE A 246 3.60 -11.44 10.12
N PRO A 247 3.73 -11.52 8.78
CA PRO A 247 4.65 -12.45 8.14
C PRO A 247 6.10 -12.29 8.64
N PRO A 248 6.88 -13.39 8.81
CA PRO A 248 6.52 -14.76 8.43
C PRO A 248 5.66 -15.54 9.46
N GLY A 249 5.49 -15.03 10.68
CA GLY A 249 4.87 -15.74 11.79
C GLY A 249 3.36 -15.99 11.66
N VAL A 250 2.65 -15.18 10.88
CA VAL A 250 1.18 -15.22 10.83
C VAL A 250 0.62 -16.55 10.29
N GLY A 251 1.23 -17.12 9.26
CA GLY A 251 0.82 -18.42 8.70
C GLY A 251 0.91 -19.54 9.73
N PRO A 252 2.09 -19.78 10.33
CA PRO A 252 2.27 -20.75 11.42
C PRO A 252 1.31 -20.53 12.59
N PHE A 253 1.06 -19.28 13.01
CA PHE A 253 0.13 -19.00 14.10
C PHE A 253 -1.30 -19.45 13.80
N ILE A 254 -1.80 -19.10 12.61
CA ILE A 254 -3.16 -19.45 12.18
C ILE A 254 -3.31 -20.97 12.06
N LYS A 255 -2.31 -21.64 11.47
CA LYS A 255 -2.30 -23.10 11.33
C LYS A 255 -2.37 -23.79 12.69
N GLN A 256 -1.49 -23.43 13.63
CA GLN A 256 -1.46 -24.00 14.98
C GLN A 256 -2.79 -23.75 15.72
N LEU A 257 -3.39 -22.57 15.56
CA LEU A 257 -4.67 -22.24 16.17
C LEU A 257 -5.83 -23.07 15.58
N TYR A 258 -5.81 -23.28 14.26
CA TYR A 258 -6.77 -24.15 13.56
C TYR A 258 -6.64 -25.62 13.99
N GLU A 259 -5.42 -26.16 14.02
CA GLU A 259 -5.13 -27.54 14.44
C GLU A 259 -5.55 -27.80 15.88
N ALA A 260 -5.42 -26.82 16.77
CA ALA A 260 -5.94 -26.88 18.13
C ALA A 260 -7.47 -26.86 18.23
N GLY A 261 -8.18 -26.64 17.12
CA GLY A 261 -9.65 -26.68 17.08
C GLY A 261 -10.33 -25.39 17.56
N PHE A 262 -9.64 -24.26 17.58
CA PHE A 262 -10.20 -22.97 18.04
C PHE A 262 -11.47 -22.58 17.27
N THR A 263 -11.43 -22.63 15.95
CA THR A 263 -12.59 -22.29 15.10
C THR A 263 -13.70 -23.34 15.18
N LYS A 264 -13.36 -24.64 15.35
CA LYS A 264 -14.33 -25.73 15.53
C LYS A 264 -15.18 -25.56 16.79
N ARG A 265 -14.63 -24.96 17.85
CA ARG A 265 -15.40 -24.69 19.08
C ARG A 265 -16.15 -23.35 19.04
N GLY A 266 -16.22 -22.67 17.88
CA GLY A 266 -16.90 -21.39 17.69
C GLY A 266 -16.02 -20.16 17.98
N GLY A 267 -14.71 -20.33 18.14
CA GLY A 267 -13.77 -19.23 18.28
C GLY A 267 -13.67 -18.38 17.01
N ARG A 268 -13.59 -17.07 17.16
CA ARG A 268 -13.50 -16.09 16.06
C ARG A 268 -12.06 -15.57 15.91
N LEU A 269 -11.43 -15.92 14.79
CA LEU A 269 -10.18 -15.26 14.39
C LEU A 269 -10.50 -13.93 13.72
N SER A 270 -9.76 -12.89 14.05
CA SER A 270 -9.97 -11.54 13.50
C SER A 270 -8.69 -10.75 13.38
N CYS A 271 -8.67 -9.79 12.46
CA CYS A 271 -7.55 -8.90 12.21
C CYS A 271 -8.00 -7.61 11.50
N VAL A 272 -7.15 -6.61 11.47
CA VAL A 272 -7.40 -5.35 10.77
C VAL A 272 -6.39 -5.10 9.62
N TYR A 273 -5.69 -6.15 9.17
CA TYR A 273 -4.77 -6.04 8.02
C TYR A 273 -4.84 -7.25 7.06
N TYR A 274 -5.60 -8.30 7.40
CA TYR A 274 -5.72 -9.47 6.53
C TYR A 274 -6.60 -9.17 5.34
N ASP A 275 -5.95 -9.16 4.19
CA ASP A 275 -6.53 -9.00 2.87
C ASP A 275 -6.47 -10.33 2.08
N GLU A 276 -6.84 -10.30 0.81
CA GLU A 276 -6.84 -11.49 -0.04
C GLU A 276 -5.42 -12.05 -0.28
N ASN A 277 -4.38 -11.20 -0.28
CA ASN A 277 -3.00 -11.70 -0.36
C ASN A 277 -2.63 -12.50 0.90
N THR A 278 -3.14 -12.08 2.05
CA THR A 278 -2.92 -12.80 3.31
C THR A 278 -3.65 -14.15 3.35
N LEU A 279 -4.86 -14.24 2.76
CA LEU A 279 -5.58 -15.53 2.65
C LEU A 279 -4.82 -16.57 1.82
N ASN A 280 -3.91 -16.15 0.95
CA ASN A 280 -3.11 -17.05 0.11
C ASN A 280 -1.87 -17.62 0.83
N ILE A 281 -1.62 -17.24 2.10
CA ILE A 281 -0.46 -17.74 2.87
C ILE A 281 -0.66 -19.17 3.31
N ASN A 282 -1.90 -19.56 3.66
CA ASN A 282 -2.26 -20.87 4.18
C ASN A 282 -3.37 -21.53 3.34
N ALA A 283 -3.74 -22.75 3.70
CA ALA A 283 -4.89 -23.44 3.10
C ALA A 283 -6.21 -22.72 3.45
N ALA A 284 -7.13 -22.64 2.50
CA ALA A 284 -8.38 -21.88 2.63
C ALA A 284 -9.19 -22.23 3.89
N HIS A 285 -9.23 -23.52 4.26
CA HIS A 285 -9.98 -23.99 5.43
C HIS A 285 -9.40 -23.51 6.78
N GLU A 286 -8.14 -23.14 6.84
CA GLU A 286 -7.50 -22.61 8.06
C GLU A 286 -7.95 -21.18 8.36
N PHE A 287 -8.38 -20.45 7.33
CA PHE A 287 -8.92 -19.09 7.44
C PHE A 287 -10.45 -19.03 7.54
N GLU A 288 -11.16 -20.17 7.44
CA GLU A 288 -12.62 -20.17 7.43
C GLU A 288 -13.20 -19.41 8.62
N GLY A 289 -14.06 -18.45 8.34
CA GLY A 289 -14.68 -17.59 9.37
C GLY A 289 -13.78 -16.48 9.92
N LEU A 290 -12.55 -16.30 9.44
CA LEU A 290 -11.73 -15.15 9.81
C LEU A 290 -12.44 -13.86 9.42
N ALA A 291 -12.56 -12.91 10.36
CA ALA A 291 -13.13 -11.60 10.12
C ALA A 291 -12.03 -10.53 9.96
N SER A 292 -12.18 -9.65 8.99
CA SER A 292 -11.25 -8.52 8.77
C SER A 292 -12.01 -7.20 8.57
N CYS A 293 -11.41 -6.08 8.99
CA CYS A 293 -11.96 -4.73 8.78
C CYS A 293 -10.94 -3.88 8.04
N LEU A 294 -11.25 -3.55 6.79
CA LEU A 294 -10.38 -2.80 5.88
C LEU A 294 -11.17 -1.79 5.03
N ASP A 295 -10.47 -0.90 4.40
CA ASP A 295 -11.00 0.13 3.50
C ASP A 295 -11.42 -0.39 2.12
N TYR A 296 -11.19 -1.68 1.85
CA TYR A 296 -11.49 -2.33 0.58
C TYR A 296 -11.40 -3.86 0.70
N PHE A 297 -12.17 -4.56 -0.12
CA PHE A 297 -12.05 -5.99 -0.42
C PHE A 297 -12.35 -6.23 -1.90
N ARG A 298 -11.71 -7.20 -2.52
CA ARG A 298 -11.96 -7.57 -3.92
C ARG A 298 -13.41 -8.04 -4.17
N ALA A 299 -14.12 -8.43 -3.11
CA ALA A 299 -15.54 -8.79 -3.14
C ALA A 299 -16.48 -7.59 -3.35
N ILE A 300 -16.00 -6.34 -3.24
CA ILE A 300 -16.78 -5.13 -3.52
C ILE A 300 -17.06 -5.05 -5.03
N LYS A 301 -18.35 -4.90 -5.37
CA LYS A 301 -18.84 -5.02 -6.75
C LYS A 301 -19.21 -3.69 -7.39
N ASP A 302 -18.73 -2.56 -6.88
CA ASP A 302 -18.96 -1.29 -7.58
C ASP A 302 -18.20 -1.28 -8.93
N PRO A 303 -18.72 -0.59 -9.96
CA PRO A 303 -18.15 -0.61 -11.31
C PRO A 303 -16.70 -0.11 -11.36
N PHE A 304 -16.34 0.88 -10.53
CA PHE A 304 -14.99 1.44 -10.47
C PHE A 304 -13.99 0.39 -9.94
N SER A 305 -14.29 -0.22 -8.79
CA SER A 305 -13.44 -1.24 -8.19
C SER A 305 -13.28 -2.48 -9.08
N ALA A 306 -14.37 -2.91 -9.73
CA ALA A 306 -14.34 -4.03 -10.66
C ALA A 306 -13.43 -3.77 -11.87
N LYS A 307 -13.53 -2.57 -12.46
CA LYS A 307 -12.65 -2.15 -13.57
C LYS A 307 -11.18 -2.06 -13.11
N LEU A 308 -10.92 -1.44 -11.98
CA LEU A 308 -9.58 -1.27 -11.42
C LEU A 308 -8.90 -2.61 -11.16
N GLN A 309 -9.64 -3.59 -10.61
CA GLN A 309 -9.14 -4.96 -10.42
C GLN A 309 -8.76 -5.60 -11.75
N ALA A 310 -9.67 -5.54 -12.75
CA ALA A 310 -9.43 -6.13 -14.05
C ALA A 310 -8.22 -5.51 -14.77
N ASP A 311 -8.07 -4.19 -14.69
CA ASP A 311 -6.93 -3.47 -15.26
C ASP A 311 -5.62 -3.86 -14.56
N TYR A 312 -5.63 -3.96 -13.22
CA TYR A 312 -4.46 -4.37 -12.45
C TYR A 312 -4.05 -5.82 -12.75
N ASP A 313 -4.99 -6.75 -12.72
CA ASP A 313 -4.74 -8.18 -12.98
C ASP A 313 -4.22 -8.41 -14.40
N LYS A 314 -4.67 -7.61 -15.38
CA LYS A 314 -4.17 -7.63 -16.76
C LYS A 314 -2.74 -7.10 -16.86
N LEU A 315 -2.39 -6.04 -16.12
CA LEU A 315 -1.06 -5.41 -16.16
C LEU A 315 -0.01 -6.23 -15.40
N TYR A 316 -0.43 -6.92 -14.34
CA TYR A 316 0.46 -7.64 -13.43
C TYR A 316 0.01 -9.10 -13.19
N PRO A 317 -0.10 -9.92 -14.24
CA PRO A 317 -0.55 -11.30 -14.12
C PRO A 317 0.45 -12.12 -13.30
N GLY A 318 -0.06 -12.97 -12.38
CA GLY A 318 0.76 -13.86 -11.55
C GLY A 318 1.58 -13.16 -10.47
N THR A 319 1.35 -11.87 -10.20
CA THR A 319 1.93 -11.14 -9.08
C THR A 319 0.98 -11.09 -7.90
N VAL A 320 1.30 -10.27 -6.90
CA VAL A 320 0.40 -9.99 -5.78
C VAL A 320 -0.85 -9.25 -6.27
N LEU A 321 -1.98 -9.56 -5.66
CA LEU A 321 -3.29 -8.98 -6.01
C LEU A 321 -3.37 -7.50 -5.61
N PHE A 322 -4.25 -6.74 -6.29
CA PHE A 322 -4.69 -5.44 -5.80
C PHE A 322 -5.60 -5.64 -4.59
N THR A 323 -5.17 -5.20 -3.43
CA THR A 323 -5.88 -5.38 -2.15
C THR A 323 -5.87 -4.13 -1.29
N ALA A 324 -6.48 -4.21 -0.11
CA ALA A 324 -6.65 -3.11 0.83
C ALA A 324 -5.37 -2.67 1.56
N GLY A 325 -5.52 -1.62 2.32
CA GLY A 325 -4.62 -1.22 3.40
C GLY A 325 -3.18 -1.01 2.94
N SER A 326 -2.26 -1.77 3.53
CA SER A 326 -0.82 -1.63 3.27
C SER A 326 -0.36 -2.11 1.88
N ALA A 327 -1.22 -2.77 1.12
CA ALA A 327 -0.81 -3.31 -0.18
C ALA A 327 -1.04 -2.33 -1.34
N ALA A 328 -2.26 -1.83 -1.54
CA ALA A 328 -2.56 -1.09 -2.77
C ALA A 328 -3.43 0.15 -2.58
N THR A 329 -4.54 0.05 -1.85
CA THR A 329 -5.57 1.12 -1.83
C THR A 329 -5.08 2.45 -1.30
N GLY A 330 -4.28 2.46 -0.24
CA GLY A 330 -3.71 3.69 0.31
C GLY A 330 -2.76 4.38 -0.66
N MET A 331 -1.97 3.62 -1.44
CA MET A 331 -1.09 4.16 -2.48
C MET A 331 -1.90 4.78 -3.62
N TYR A 332 -2.94 4.07 -4.11
CA TYR A 332 -3.86 4.60 -5.11
C TYR A 332 -4.47 5.93 -4.65
N ARG A 333 -5.05 5.92 -3.46
CA ARG A 333 -5.72 7.07 -2.83
C ARG A 333 -4.74 8.23 -2.64
N GLY A 334 -3.55 7.96 -2.13
CA GLY A 334 -2.51 8.96 -1.92
C GLY A 334 -2.10 9.67 -3.20
N LEU A 335 -1.87 8.92 -4.29
CA LEU A 335 -1.49 9.48 -5.58
C LEU A 335 -2.62 10.31 -6.21
N LYS A 336 -3.87 9.83 -6.14
CA LYS A 336 -5.02 10.53 -6.72
C LYS A 336 -5.39 11.80 -5.94
N LEU A 337 -5.30 11.77 -4.61
CA LEU A 337 -5.48 12.96 -3.78
C LEU A 337 -4.36 13.98 -4.02
N TRP A 338 -3.11 13.52 -4.19
CA TRP A 338 -1.98 14.37 -4.52
C TRP A 338 -2.13 15.00 -5.92
N GLU A 339 -2.54 14.24 -6.92
CA GLU A 339 -2.87 14.77 -8.25
C GLU A 339 -3.91 15.90 -8.17
N THR A 340 -4.99 15.66 -7.42
CA THR A 340 -6.05 16.66 -7.18
C THR A 340 -5.48 17.92 -6.51
N ALA A 341 -4.62 17.74 -5.51
CA ALA A 341 -3.99 18.84 -4.78
C ALA A 341 -3.07 19.67 -5.66
N VAL A 342 -2.21 19.05 -6.47
CA VAL A 342 -1.30 19.75 -7.40
C VAL A 342 -2.09 20.50 -8.47
N ASN A 343 -3.12 19.89 -9.03
CA ASN A 343 -3.98 20.54 -10.02
C ASN A 343 -4.73 21.76 -9.43
N LYS A 344 -5.14 21.69 -8.16
CA LYS A 344 -5.75 22.82 -7.43
C LYS A 344 -4.72 23.91 -7.09
N ALA A 345 -3.54 23.52 -6.63
CA ALA A 345 -2.43 24.41 -6.29
C ALA A 345 -1.85 25.16 -7.50
N LYS A 346 -1.97 24.59 -8.71
CA LYS A 346 -1.33 25.07 -9.95
C LYS A 346 0.20 25.16 -9.86
N LYS A 347 0.79 24.47 -8.88
CA LYS A 347 2.23 24.43 -8.57
C LYS A 347 2.59 23.07 -8.02
N VAL A 348 3.89 22.77 -7.96
CA VAL A 348 4.43 21.53 -7.41
C VAL A 348 5.22 21.78 -6.12
N ASP A 349 5.34 23.03 -5.67
CA ASP A 349 6.07 23.34 -4.44
C ASP A 349 5.36 22.76 -3.20
N ARG A 350 6.17 22.34 -2.23
CA ARG A 350 5.73 21.62 -1.03
C ARG A 350 4.60 22.35 -0.28
N ASP A 351 4.77 23.64 -0.02
CA ASP A 351 3.90 24.37 0.90
C ASP A 351 2.52 24.62 0.27
N THR A 352 2.49 24.99 -1.01
CA THR A 352 1.24 25.20 -1.75
C THR A 352 0.50 23.88 -1.96
N VAL A 353 1.22 22.80 -2.30
CA VAL A 353 0.62 21.47 -2.46
C VAL A 353 0.11 20.95 -1.12
N ALA A 354 0.84 21.09 -0.02
CA ALA A 354 0.39 20.66 1.31
C ALA A 354 -0.91 21.36 1.73
N ALA A 355 -1.02 22.67 1.50
CA ALA A 355 -2.24 23.43 1.79
C ALA A 355 -3.46 22.97 0.96
N ALA A 356 -3.22 22.63 -0.32
CA ALA A 356 -4.27 22.09 -1.19
C ALA A 356 -4.62 20.64 -0.87
N PHE A 357 -3.61 19.82 -0.50
CA PHE A 357 -3.79 18.42 -0.12
C PHE A 357 -4.62 18.24 1.14
N ASP A 358 -4.46 19.13 2.10
CA ASP A 358 -5.24 19.15 3.36
C ASP A 358 -6.77 19.19 3.14
N ARG A 359 -7.22 19.51 1.94
CA ARG A 359 -8.62 19.60 1.52
C ARG A 359 -8.89 18.84 0.21
N ALA A 360 -8.02 17.93 -0.14
CA ALA A 360 -8.18 17.14 -1.35
C ALA A 360 -9.26 16.08 -1.18
N ARG A 361 -10.00 15.84 -2.26
CA ARG A 361 -11.06 14.83 -2.33
C ARG A 361 -11.00 14.13 -3.69
N ILE A 362 -11.31 12.86 -3.70
CA ILE A 362 -11.63 12.07 -4.88
C ILE A 362 -13.04 11.49 -4.72
N GLU A 363 -13.83 11.54 -5.78
CA GLU A 363 -15.22 11.06 -5.75
C GLU A 363 -15.30 9.56 -6.00
N GLU A 364 -14.31 8.99 -6.68
CA GLU A 364 -14.21 7.57 -7.01
C GLU A 364 -12.83 7.03 -6.66
N GLY A 365 -12.81 5.81 -6.15
CA GLY A 365 -11.59 5.09 -5.80
C GLY A 365 -11.91 3.65 -5.38
N PRO A 366 -10.88 2.84 -5.11
CA PRO A 366 -11.10 1.50 -4.55
C PRO A 366 -11.80 1.61 -3.20
N GLY A 367 -12.99 1.00 -3.11
CA GLY A 367 -13.84 1.12 -1.93
C GLY A 367 -14.62 2.45 -1.84
N GLY A 368 -14.64 3.28 -2.89
CA GLY A 368 -15.44 4.51 -2.98
C GLY A 368 -14.64 5.81 -2.84
N ALA A 369 -15.35 6.90 -2.55
CA ALA A 369 -14.79 8.23 -2.37
C ALA A 369 -13.81 8.30 -1.19
N ALA A 370 -12.94 9.31 -1.21
CA ALA A 370 -12.04 9.61 -0.11
C ALA A 370 -11.74 11.11 -0.04
N GLU A 371 -11.55 11.63 1.17
CA GLU A 371 -11.22 13.05 1.37
C GLU A 371 -10.30 13.26 2.57
N MET A 372 -9.42 14.23 2.45
CA MET A 372 -8.57 14.64 3.57
C MET A 372 -9.38 15.45 4.59
N VAL A 373 -9.15 15.22 5.87
CA VAL A 373 -9.76 16.00 6.95
C VAL A 373 -8.95 17.27 7.17
N PRO A 374 -9.52 18.46 6.93
CA PRO A 374 -8.79 19.71 7.07
C PRO A 374 -8.14 19.87 8.45
N GLY A 375 -6.86 20.22 8.48
CA GLY A 375 -6.05 20.37 9.69
C GLY A 375 -5.58 19.06 10.33
N LYS A 376 -6.11 17.91 9.89
CA LYS A 376 -5.81 16.59 10.48
C LYS A 376 -4.77 15.78 9.73
N ARG A 377 -4.51 16.09 8.47
CA ARG A 377 -3.57 15.36 7.59
C ARG A 377 -3.87 13.87 7.44
N HIS A 378 -5.10 13.46 7.71
CA HIS A 378 -5.59 12.08 7.59
C HIS A 378 -6.81 12.02 6.70
N CYS A 379 -7.02 10.85 6.10
CA CYS A 379 -8.05 10.63 5.09
C CYS A 379 -9.28 9.94 5.66
N LYS A 380 -10.48 10.47 5.36
CA LYS A 380 -11.74 9.75 5.51
C LYS A 380 -11.92 8.78 4.35
N MET A 381 -12.45 7.61 4.64
CA MET A 381 -12.75 6.56 3.67
C MET A 381 -13.87 5.65 4.15
N ASN A 382 -14.49 4.90 3.26
CA ASN A 382 -15.39 3.83 3.66
C ASN A 382 -14.60 2.70 4.33
N MET A 383 -15.25 2.02 5.27
CA MET A 383 -14.73 0.83 5.92
C MET A 383 -15.69 -0.34 5.72
N TYR A 384 -15.12 -1.52 5.58
CA TYR A 384 -15.84 -2.75 5.31
C TYR A 384 -15.43 -3.82 6.31
N ILE A 385 -16.41 -4.59 6.79
CA ILE A 385 -16.15 -5.83 7.53
C ILE A 385 -16.43 -6.98 6.58
N ALA A 386 -15.48 -7.88 6.44
CA ALA A 386 -15.60 -9.05 5.61
C ALA A 386 -15.22 -10.31 6.41
N VAL A 387 -15.81 -11.45 6.01
CA VAL A 387 -15.54 -12.75 6.61
C VAL A 387 -15.03 -13.69 5.52
N ALA A 388 -13.95 -14.38 5.82
CA ALA A 388 -13.38 -15.38 4.91
C ALA A 388 -14.30 -16.61 4.82
N LYS A 389 -14.58 -17.05 3.60
CA LYS A 389 -15.43 -18.18 3.28
C LYS A 389 -14.96 -18.83 1.98
N ASN A 390 -14.68 -20.13 2.04
CA ASN A 390 -14.20 -20.88 0.89
C ASN A 390 -12.98 -20.24 0.19
N GLY A 391 -12.04 -19.68 0.95
CA GLY A 391 -10.82 -19.04 0.44
C GLY A 391 -11.00 -17.63 -0.15
N ASN A 392 -12.18 -17.02 -0.02
CA ASN A 392 -12.47 -15.65 -0.45
C ASN A 392 -13.08 -14.84 0.69
N TYR A 393 -13.10 -13.51 0.57
CA TYR A 393 -13.86 -12.67 1.47
C TYR A 393 -15.29 -12.46 0.97
N GLU A 394 -16.25 -12.50 1.92
CA GLU A 394 -17.61 -11.99 1.75
C GLU A 394 -17.77 -10.73 2.59
N VAL A 395 -18.13 -9.60 1.99
CA VAL A 395 -18.43 -8.36 2.74
C VAL A 395 -19.75 -8.53 3.47
N VAL A 396 -19.72 -8.39 4.80
CA VAL A 396 -20.89 -8.57 5.68
C VAL A 396 -21.37 -7.26 6.29
N SER A 397 -20.56 -6.19 6.25
CA SER A 397 -20.94 -4.84 6.68
C SER A 397 -20.11 -3.80 5.94
N GLN A 398 -20.73 -2.63 5.75
CA GLN A 398 -20.11 -1.43 5.20
C GLN A 398 -20.47 -0.25 6.08
N SER A 399 -19.57 0.69 6.29
CA SER A 399 -19.83 1.96 6.98
C SER A 399 -20.91 2.77 6.25
N LYS A 400 -21.71 3.56 6.99
CA LYS A 400 -22.77 4.41 6.41
C LYS A 400 -22.24 5.59 5.57
N GLY A 401 -20.95 5.74 5.46
CA GLY A 401 -20.27 6.82 4.75
C GLY A 401 -18.80 6.85 5.10
N LEU A 402 -18.12 7.91 4.72
CA LEU A 402 -16.71 8.10 5.00
C LEU A 402 -16.46 8.20 6.51
N VAL A 403 -15.71 7.27 7.05
CA VAL A 403 -15.39 7.20 8.48
C VAL A 403 -14.27 8.17 8.81
N ASP A 404 -14.47 8.97 9.87
CA ASP A 404 -13.47 9.92 10.36
C ASP A 404 -12.28 9.18 11.00
N PRO A 405 -11.03 9.56 10.68
CA PRO A 405 -9.84 8.94 11.26
C PRO A 405 -9.64 9.22 12.75
N LYS A 406 -10.28 10.28 13.29
CA LYS A 406 -10.17 10.74 14.69
C LYS A 406 -8.71 11.01 15.14
N GLU A 407 -7.89 11.50 14.23
CA GLU A 407 -6.47 11.79 14.47
C GLU A 407 -6.19 13.28 14.52
N CYS A 408 -5.07 13.66 15.15
CA CYS A 408 -4.58 15.04 15.24
C CYS A 408 -5.66 16.03 15.60
#